data_f8783269f742622edef5186278fa7d89
#
_entry.id   f8783269f742622edef5186278fa7d89
#
_cell.length_a   1.000
_cell.length_b   1.000
_cell.length_c   1.000
_cell.angle_alpha   90.00
_cell.angle_beta   90.00
_cell.angle_gamma   90.00
#
_symmetry.space_group_name_H-M   'P 1'
#
loop_
_entity.id
_entity.type
_entity.pdbx_description
1 polymer ?
#
loop_
_entity_poly.entity_id
_entity_poly.type
_entity_poly.pdbx_seq_one_letter_code
_entity_poly.pdbx_strand_id
1 'polypeptide(L)'
;GKYGKLLSEEGGVRKLTGMYRNWFLDYASYVILERAVPHVQDGLKPVQRRILHAMKAVDDGRYNKVANIVGQTMQYHPHGDASIKDALVQLGQKDLLIDCQGNWGNILTGDEAAAGRYIEARLSKFALDVVFNKKTTEWMRSYDGRNEEPVTLPVKFPLLLAQGADGIAVGLASKILPHNFIELINAAIAHLQGRDFVLYPDFPTGGMIDVSRYNDCLLYTSPSPRDA
;
A
#
# COMPACT_ATOMS: atom_id res chain seq x y z
N GLY A 1 -43.99 0.68 -21.13
CA GLY A 1 -42.86 1.37 -20.60
C GLY A 1 -41.59 0.75 -21.11
N LYS A 2 -40.52 1.51 -21.25
CA LYS A 2 -39.21 1.14 -21.81
C LYS A 2 -38.56 -0.10 -21.16
N TYR A 3 -39.05 -0.52 -19.98
CA TYR A 3 -38.57 -1.68 -19.21
C TYR A 3 -39.30 -2.99 -19.52
N GLY A 4 -40.51 -2.95 -20.08
CA GLY A 4 -41.25 -4.17 -20.40
C GLY A 4 -40.79 -4.87 -21.70
N LYS A 5 -40.07 -4.17 -22.57
CA LYS A 5 -39.55 -4.75 -23.82
C LYS A 5 -38.20 -5.47 -23.65
N LEU A 6 -37.53 -5.31 -22.52
CA LEU A 6 -36.22 -5.91 -22.23
C LEU A 6 -36.32 -7.36 -21.68
N LEU A 7 -37.53 -7.80 -21.30
CA LEU A 7 -37.72 -9.11 -20.67
C LEU A 7 -38.33 -10.18 -21.61
N SER A 8 -38.60 -9.84 -22.89
CA SER A 8 -39.26 -10.75 -23.83
C SER A 8 -38.39 -11.37 -24.92
N GLU A 9 -37.12 -11.08 -24.94
CA GLU A 9 -36.18 -11.67 -25.92
C GLU A 9 -35.05 -12.40 -25.20
N GLU A 10 -34.73 -13.63 -25.60
CA GLU A 10 -33.59 -14.40 -25.08
C GLU A 10 -32.26 -13.61 -25.14
N GLY A 11 -32.15 -12.64 -26.04
CA GLY A 11 -31.05 -11.67 -26.11
C GLY A 11 -30.97 -10.69 -24.95
N GLY A 12 -32.11 -10.40 -24.27
CA GLY A 12 -32.17 -9.47 -23.13
C GLY A 12 -31.55 -10.04 -21.87
N VAL A 13 -31.76 -11.33 -21.61
CA VAL A 13 -31.18 -12.03 -20.45
C VAL A 13 -29.67 -12.14 -20.58
N ARG A 14 -29.17 -12.40 -21.78
CA ARG A 14 -27.71 -12.43 -22.04
C ARG A 14 -27.06 -11.05 -21.89
N LYS A 15 -27.74 -9.98 -22.28
CA LYS A 15 -27.25 -8.59 -22.10
C LYS A 15 -27.22 -8.20 -20.62
N LEU A 16 -28.22 -8.57 -19.84
CA LEU A 16 -28.24 -8.31 -18.40
C LEU A 16 -27.14 -9.09 -17.68
N THR A 17 -26.97 -10.37 -18.00
CA THR A 17 -25.91 -11.22 -17.43
C THR A 17 -24.51 -10.69 -17.81
N GLY A 18 -24.33 -10.23 -19.04
CA GLY A 18 -23.08 -9.59 -19.49
C GLY A 18 -22.80 -8.28 -18.76
N MET A 19 -23.84 -7.46 -18.54
CA MET A 19 -23.73 -6.20 -17.80
C MET A 19 -23.37 -6.43 -16.32
N TYR A 20 -24.01 -7.39 -15.65
CA TYR A 20 -23.68 -7.75 -14.28
C TYR A 20 -22.27 -8.35 -14.17
N ARG A 21 -21.89 -9.18 -15.13
CA ARG A 21 -20.52 -9.73 -15.17
C ARG A 21 -19.48 -8.66 -15.36
N ASN A 22 -19.67 -7.72 -16.27
CA ASN A 22 -18.74 -6.60 -16.49
C ASN A 22 -18.69 -5.69 -15.26
N TRP A 23 -19.84 -5.36 -14.66
CA TRP A 23 -19.90 -4.55 -13.46
C TRP A 23 -19.22 -5.23 -12.26
N PHE A 24 -19.38 -6.54 -12.13
CA PHE A 24 -18.69 -7.32 -11.10
C PHE A 24 -17.18 -7.37 -11.34
N LEU A 25 -16.74 -7.53 -12.59
CA LEU A 25 -15.33 -7.50 -12.96
C LEU A 25 -14.72 -6.12 -12.74
N ASP A 26 -15.43 -5.06 -13.09
CA ASP A 26 -14.99 -3.68 -12.86
C ASP A 26 -14.90 -3.38 -11.37
N TYR A 27 -15.88 -3.79 -10.57
CA TYR A 27 -15.86 -3.65 -9.13
C TYR A 27 -14.75 -4.49 -8.47
N ALA A 28 -14.57 -5.73 -8.89
CA ALA A 28 -13.49 -6.60 -8.39
C ALA A 28 -12.12 -6.05 -8.77
N SER A 29 -11.95 -5.54 -9.98
CA SER A 29 -10.72 -4.87 -10.43
C SER A 29 -10.45 -3.61 -9.61
N TYR A 30 -11.48 -2.81 -9.35
CA TYR A 30 -11.38 -1.63 -8.49
C TYR A 30 -10.92 -2.00 -7.06
N VAL A 31 -11.54 -3.02 -6.45
CA VAL A 31 -11.16 -3.50 -5.11
C VAL A 31 -9.72 -4.03 -5.08
N ILE A 32 -9.28 -4.74 -6.12
CA ILE A 32 -7.91 -5.24 -6.25
C ILE A 32 -6.92 -4.07 -6.32
N LEU A 33 -7.17 -3.11 -7.20
CA LEU A 33 -6.30 -1.95 -7.40
C LEU A 33 -6.29 -1.03 -6.17
N GLU A 34 -7.43 -0.85 -5.51
CA GLU A 34 -7.59 0.08 -4.38
C GLU A 34 -7.18 -0.52 -3.02
N ARG A 35 -7.13 -1.84 -2.86
CA ARG A 35 -6.87 -2.46 -1.54
C ARG A 35 -5.60 -3.28 -1.47
N ALA A 36 -5.29 -4.03 -2.52
CA ALA A 36 -4.30 -5.09 -2.45
C ALA A 36 -2.96 -4.73 -3.10
N VAL A 37 -2.97 -3.89 -4.14
CA VAL A 37 -1.79 -3.61 -4.95
C VAL A 37 -1.22 -2.24 -4.58
N PRO A 38 0.04 -2.16 -4.16
CA PRO A 38 0.70 -0.87 -3.94
C PRO A 38 0.95 -0.17 -5.27
N HIS A 39 0.92 1.17 -5.26
CA HIS A 39 1.22 1.97 -6.45
C HIS A 39 2.73 2.06 -6.67
N VAL A 40 3.17 2.00 -7.93
CA VAL A 40 4.60 1.99 -8.28
C VAL A 40 5.33 3.29 -7.88
N GLN A 41 4.64 4.44 -7.91
CA GLN A 41 5.25 5.75 -7.62
C GLN A 41 5.56 5.95 -6.14
N ASP A 42 4.81 5.34 -5.24
CA ASP A 42 4.99 5.52 -3.79
C ASP A 42 5.13 4.22 -3.01
N GLY A 43 4.90 3.08 -3.63
CA GLY A 43 4.98 1.78 -2.95
C GLY A 43 3.91 1.58 -1.88
N LEU A 44 2.84 2.36 -1.91
CA LEU A 44 1.81 2.41 -0.87
C LEU A 44 0.47 1.87 -1.37
N LYS A 45 -0.21 1.14 -0.50
CA LYS A 45 -1.63 0.86 -0.64
C LYS A 45 -2.44 2.10 -0.23
N PRO A 46 -3.68 2.27 -0.71
CA PRO A 46 -4.50 3.44 -0.37
C PRO A 46 -4.60 3.71 1.12
N VAL A 47 -4.81 2.69 1.96
CA VAL A 47 -4.88 2.88 3.42
C VAL A 47 -3.57 3.44 3.99
N GLN A 48 -2.43 2.96 3.52
CA GLN A 48 -1.11 3.41 3.95
C GLN A 48 -0.86 4.87 3.56
N ARG A 49 -1.23 5.23 2.32
CA ARG A 49 -1.12 6.61 1.82
C ARG A 49 -1.99 7.58 2.62
N ARG A 50 -3.21 7.18 2.94
CA ARG A 50 -4.14 7.95 3.78
C ARG A 50 -3.63 8.13 5.21
N ILE A 51 -3.01 7.10 5.79
CA ILE A 51 -2.34 7.19 7.09
C ILE A 51 -1.22 8.25 7.07
N LEU A 52 -0.32 8.15 6.10
CA LEU A 52 0.80 9.10 5.99
C LEU A 52 0.29 10.53 5.73
N HIS A 53 -0.73 10.69 4.91
CA HIS A 53 -1.37 11.98 4.67
C HIS A 53 -1.99 12.57 5.94
N ALA A 54 -2.73 11.77 6.70
CA ALA A 54 -3.31 12.19 7.97
C ALA A 54 -2.23 12.55 9.00
N MET A 55 -1.16 11.76 9.09
CA MET A 55 -0.01 12.06 9.96
C MET A 55 0.66 13.37 9.56
N LYS A 56 0.82 13.63 8.25
CA LYS A 56 1.41 14.88 7.76
C LYS A 56 0.55 16.10 8.10
N ALA A 57 -0.76 15.96 8.07
CA ALA A 57 -1.69 17.05 8.38
C ALA A 57 -1.61 17.50 9.86
N VAL A 58 -1.26 16.59 10.77
CA VAL A 58 -1.16 16.86 12.22
C VAL A 58 0.29 16.88 12.72
N ASP A 59 1.26 16.83 11.80
CA ASP A 59 2.69 16.76 12.15
C ASP A 59 3.17 18.08 12.80
N ASP A 60 3.63 17.96 14.02
CA ASP A 60 4.29 19.01 14.79
C ASP A 60 5.67 18.56 15.34
N GLY A 61 6.17 17.45 14.83
CA GLY A 61 7.44 16.82 15.24
C GLY A 61 7.34 15.98 16.52
N ARG A 62 6.20 16.01 17.22
CA ARG A 62 5.96 15.22 18.42
C ARG A 62 5.29 13.89 18.10
N TYR A 63 5.44 12.92 19.01
CA TYR A 63 4.70 11.67 18.94
C TYR A 63 3.20 11.91 19.18
N ASN A 64 2.37 11.22 18.41
CA ASN A 64 0.92 11.17 18.56
C ASN A 64 0.47 9.75 18.89
N LYS A 65 -0.55 9.63 19.73
CA LYS A 65 -1.18 8.32 19.99
C LYS A 65 -1.68 7.71 18.69
N VAL A 66 -1.43 6.42 18.50
CA VAL A 66 -1.92 5.67 17.35
C VAL A 66 -3.45 5.77 17.23
N ALA A 67 -4.17 5.74 18.35
CA ALA A 67 -5.62 5.93 18.37
C ALA A 67 -6.05 7.27 17.72
N ASN A 68 -5.30 8.35 17.96
CA ASN A 68 -5.58 9.66 17.37
C ASN A 68 -5.28 9.68 15.87
N ILE A 69 -4.16 9.06 15.46
CA ILE A 69 -3.81 8.93 14.03
C ILE A 69 -4.86 8.13 13.28
N VAL A 70 -5.33 7.03 13.85
CA VAL A 70 -6.43 6.22 13.29
C VAL A 70 -7.69 7.06 13.12
N GLY A 71 -8.08 7.81 14.15
CA GLY A 71 -9.22 8.72 14.09
C GLY A 71 -9.10 9.78 12.99
N GLN A 72 -7.92 10.39 12.85
CA GLN A 72 -7.65 11.34 11.76
C GLN A 72 -7.72 10.67 10.37
N THR A 73 -7.25 9.46 10.25
CA THR A 73 -7.26 8.71 8.98
C THR A 73 -8.67 8.35 8.53
N MET A 74 -9.59 8.14 9.45
CA MET A 74 -10.99 7.81 9.15
C MET A 74 -11.71 8.86 8.31
N GLN A 75 -11.24 10.12 8.29
CA GLN A 75 -11.74 11.17 7.40
C GLN A 75 -11.56 10.83 5.92
N TYR A 76 -10.58 10.00 5.61
CA TYR A 76 -10.19 9.63 4.24
C TYR A 76 -10.49 8.17 3.92
N HIS A 77 -10.56 7.30 4.93
CA HIS A 77 -10.68 5.86 4.76
C HIS A 77 -11.98 5.34 5.35
N PRO A 78 -12.98 4.96 4.52
CA PRO A 78 -14.33 4.60 4.98
C PRO A 78 -14.44 3.18 5.57
N HIS A 79 -13.34 2.47 5.71
CA HIS A 79 -13.28 1.11 6.26
C HIS A 79 -12.81 1.18 7.73
N GLY A 80 -13.34 0.36 8.60
CA GLY A 80 -13.23 0.43 10.05
C GLY A 80 -11.83 0.71 10.62
N ASP A 81 -11.80 1.23 11.83
CA ASP A 81 -10.61 1.65 12.58
C ASP A 81 -9.58 0.52 12.79
N ALA A 82 -10.03 -0.73 12.96
CA ALA A 82 -9.15 -1.89 13.11
C ALA A 82 -8.22 -2.06 11.90
N SER A 83 -8.74 -1.94 10.67
CA SER A 83 -7.95 -2.08 9.45
C SER A 83 -6.91 -0.96 9.30
N ILE A 84 -7.25 0.25 9.76
CA ILE A 84 -6.32 1.39 9.76
C ILE A 84 -5.22 1.16 10.78
N LYS A 85 -5.57 0.72 11.99
CA LYS A 85 -4.58 0.39 13.03
C LYS A 85 -3.61 -0.68 12.56
N ASP A 86 -4.11 -1.77 11.99
CA ASP A 86 -3.27 -2.87 11.48
C ASP A 86 -2.30 -2.39 10.39
N ALA A 87 -2.78 -1.58 9.47
CA ALA A 87 -1.93 -1.00 8.42
C ALA A 87 -0.86 -0.05 9.01
N LEU A 88 -1.21 0.76 10.00
CA LEU A 88 -0.26 1.64 10.68
C LEU A 88 0.80 0.85 11.45
N VAL A 89 0.41 -0.22 12.13
CA VAL A 89 1.35 -1.11 12.83
C VAL A 89 2.32 -1.76 11.84
N GLN A 90 1.83 -2.25 10.71
CA GLN A 90 2.68 -2.82 9.66
C GLN A 90 3.68 -1.81 9.10
N LEU A 91 3.25 -0.56 8.86
CA LEU A 91 4.16 0.52 8.43
C LEU A 91 5.22 0.82 9.49
N GLY A 92 4.84 0.86 10.76
CA GLY A 92 5.76 1.12 11.85
C GLY A 92 6.79 0.00 12.03
N GLN A 93 6.38 -1.24 11.88
CA GLN A 93 7.27 -2.41 11.98
C GLN A 93 8.33 -2.48 10.86
N LYS A 94 8.11 -1.81 9.74
CA LYS A 94 9.12 -1.68 8.67
C LYS A 94 10.23 -0.67 8.98
N ASP A 95 10.09 0.11 10.05
CA ASP A 95 11.12 0.99 10.62
C ASP A 95 11.78 1.95 9.62
N LEU A 96 11.00 2.52 8.71
CA LEU A 96 11.50 3.44 7.68
C LEU A 96 10.75 4.78 7.67
N LEU A 97 9.43 4.74 7.52
CA LEU A 97 8.61 5.95 7.34
C LEU A 97 8.08 6.52 8.65
N ILE A 98 8.00 5.70 9.68
CA ILE A 98 7.38 6.02 10.97
C ILE A 98 8.33 5.69 12.11
N ASP A 99 8.57 6.69 12.97
CA ASP A 99 9.20 6.48 14.26
C ASP A 99 8.14 5.96 15.25
N CYS A 100 8.44 4.88 15.93
CA CYS A 100 7.55 4.18 16.84
C CYS A 100 7.97 4.33 18.28
N GLN A 101 7.01 4.49 19.19
CA GLN A 101 7.24 4.47 20.64
C GLN A 101 6.22 3.58 21.32
N GLY A 102 6.69 2.76 22.26
CA GLY A 102 5.87 1.76 22.94
C GLY A 102 6.01 0.36 22.33
N ASN A 103 5.09 -0.53 22.69
CA ASN A 103 5.10 -1.92 22.22
C ASN A 103 4.33 -2.06 20.89
N TRP A 104 5.07 -2.12 19.80
CA TRP A 104 4.53 -2.30 18.44
C TRP A 104 4.48 -3.75 17.99
N GLY A 105 4.67 -4.69 18.90
CA GLY A 105 4.77 -6.12 18.60
C GLY A 105 6.15 -6.50 18.06
N ASN A 106 6.26 -7.75 17.61
CA ASN A 106 7.51 -8.28 17.08
C ASN A 106 7.22 -9.24 15.93
N ILE A 107 7.68 -8.90 14.72
CA ILE A 107 7.50 -9.73 13.53
C ILE A 107 8.22 -11.10 13.62
N LEU A 108 9.29 -11.19 14.39
CA LEU A 108 10.04 -12.45 14.54
C LEU A 108 9.34 -13.43 15.47
N THR A 109 8.72 -12.95 16.55
CA THR A 109 8.02 -13.77 17.55
C THR A 109 6.53 -13.90 17.27
N GLY A 110 5.97 -13.02 16.42
CA GLY A 110 4.54 -12.95 16.17
C GLY A 110 3.75 -12.23 17.27
N ASP A 111 4.44 -11.57 18.21
CA ASP A 111 3.77 -10.80 19.25
C ASP A 111 2.97 -9.65 18.67
N GLU A 112 1.76 -9.48 19.15
CA GLU A 112 0.87 -8.39 18.73
C GLU A 112 1.27 -7.05 19.33
N ALA A 113 0.96 -5.97 18.62
CA ALA A 113 1.11 -4.61 19.13
C ALA A 113 0.11 -4.33 20.25
N ALA A 114 0.50 -3.47 21.19
CA ALA A 114 -0.40 -2.95 22.21
C ALA A 114 -1.58 -2.17 21.59
N ALA A 115 -2.60 -1.91 22.42
CA ALA A 115 -3.74 -1.09 21.97
C ALA A 115 -3.28 0.32 21.54
N GLY A 116 -3.95 0.89 20.54
CA GLY A 116 -3.60 2.17 19.95
C GLY A 116 -3.54 3.36 20.93
N ARG A 117 -4.17 3.25 22.11
CA ARG A 117 -4.11 4.26 23.18
C ARG A 117 -2.78 4.24 23.94
N TYR A 118 -1.98 3.18 23.82
CA TYR A 118 -0.72 3.01 24.56
C TYR A 118 0.52 3.21 23.72
N ILE A 119 0.42 3.10 22.41
CA ILE A 119 1.52 3.25 21.47
C ILE A 119 1.44 4.60 20.74
N GLU A 120 2.59 5.10 20.35
CA GLU A 120 2.73 6.40 19.74
C GLU A 120 3.56 6.32 18.45
N ALA A 121 3.30 7.23 17.53
CA ALA A 121 3.98 7.34 16.26
C ALA A 121 4.18 8.78 15.84
N ARG A 122 5.20 9.01 15.02
CA ARG A 122 5.41 10.23 14.25
C ARG A 122 6.05 9.88 12.92
N LEU A 123 5.95 10.80 11.96
CA LEU A 123 6.68 10.67 10.71
C LEU A 123 8.19 10.73 10.97
N SER A 124 8.95 9.82 10.35
CA SER A 124 10.41 9.89 10.40
C SER A 124 10.92 11.09 9.63
N LYS A 125 12.13 11.53 9.93
CA LYS A 125 12.80 12.58 9.14
C LYS A 125 12.93 12.17 7.68
N PHE A 126 13.23 10.91 7.43
CA PHE A 126 13.29 10.36 6.07
C PHE A 126 11.94 10.51 5.34
N ALA A 127 10.83 10.16 5.98
CA ALA A 127 9.51 10.31 5.38
C ALA A 127 9.20 11.78 5.06
N LEU A 128 9.50 12.69 5.96
CA LEU A 128 9.30 14.13 5.74
C LEU A 128 10.10 14.68 4.55
N ASP A 129 11.32 14.20 4.37
CA ASP A 129 12.22 14.66 3.30
C ASP A 129 11.90 14.03 1.93
N VAL A 130 11.36 12.81 1.91
CA VAL A 130 11.27 11.98 0.69
C VAL A 130 9.85 11.82 0.18
N VAL A 131 8.86 11.70 1.08
CA VAL A 131 7.51 11.29 0.70
C VAL A 131 6.65 12.47 0.24
N PHE A 132 6.78 13.64 0.88
CA PHE A 132 5.85 14.74 0.68
C PHE A 132 6.41 15.83 -0.21
N ASN A 133 5.79 16.01 -1.39
CA ASN A 133 6.10 17.11 -2.30
C ASN A 133 4.80 17.61 -2.94
N LYS A 134 4.31 18.75 -2.47
CA LYS A 134 3.07 19.37 -2.96
C LYS A 134 3.09 19.69 -4.45
N LYS A 135 4.26 19.94 -5.03
CA LYS A 135 4.39 20.33 -6.45
C LYS A 135 4.19 19.15 -7.42
N THR A 136 4.44 17.94 -6.94
CA THR A 136 4.33 16.72 -7.77
C THR A 136 3.13 15.84 -7.36
N THR A 137 2.39 16.25 -6.34
CA THR A 137 1.23 15.49 -5.84
C THR A 137 -0.03 15.92 -6.57
N GLU A 138 -0.76 14.94 -7.13
CA GLU A 138 -2.12 15.11 -7.61
C GLU A 138 -3.11 14.88 -6.48
N TRP A 139 -4.14 15.72 -6.40
CA TRP A 139 -5.12 15.71 -5.33
C TRP A 139 -6.48 15.29 -5.85
N MET A 140 -7.22 14.55 -5.05
CA MET A 140 -8.60 14.18 -5.31
C MET A 140 -9.47 14.46 -4.07
N ARG A 141 -10.78 14.53 -4.29
CA ARG A 141 -11.74 14.65 -3.17
C ARG A 141 -11.78 13.35 -2.38
N SER A 142 -11.89 13.47 -1.04
CA SER A 142 -12.18 12.34 -0.17
C SER A 142 -13.55 11.75 -0.47
N TYR A 143 -13.81 10.53 0.01
CA TYR A 143 -15.05 9.79 -0.25
C TYR A 143 -16.34 10.56 0.15
N ASP A 144 -16.26 11.44 1.16
CA ASP A 144 -17.38 12.29 1.60
C ASP A 144 -17.36 13.69 0.95
N GLY A 145 -16.38 13.98 0.11
CA GLY A 145 -16.20 15.25 -0.59
C GLY A 145 -15.78 16.43 0.28
N ARG A 146 -15.50 16.21 1.58
CA ARG A 146 -15.20 17.30 2.53
C ARG A 146 -13.71 17.69 2.53
N ASN A 147 -12.84 16.73 2.26
CA ASN A 147 -11.40 16.91 2.31
C ASN A 147 -10.77 16.58 0.96
N GLU A 148 -9.48 16.89 0.84
CA GLU A 148 -8.65 16.46 -0.27
C GLU A 148 -7.63 15.44 0.22
N GLU A 149 -7.39 14.43 -0.60
CA GLU A 149 -6.38 13.41 -0.36
C GLU A 149 -5.50 13.21 -1.60
N PRO A 150 -4.24 12.78 -1.44
CA PRO A 150 -3.38 12.54 -2.59
C PRO A 150 -3.83 11.30 -3.37
N VAL A 151 -3.84 11.39 -4.69
CA VAL A 151 -4.02 10.24 -5.58
C VAL A 151 -2.84 9.28 -5.40
N THR A 152 -1.63 9.82 -5.50
CA THR A 152 -0.37 9.15 -5.17
C THR A 152 0.55 10.17 -4.50
N LEU A 153 1.57 9.66 -3.79
CA LEU A 153 2.65 10.46 -3.23
C LEU A 153 3.93 10.15 -4.03
N PRO A 154 4.24 10.91 -5.11
CA PRO A 154 5.44 10.65 -5.90
C PRO A 154 6.70 10.83 -5.05
N VAL A 155 7.22 9.73 -4.53
CA VAL A 155 8.36 9.72 -3.61
C VAL A 155 9.69 9.83 -4.35
N LYS A 156 10.68 10.42 -3.71
CA LYS A 156 12.04 10.60 -4.27
C LYS A 156 12.95 9.39 -4.11
N PHE A 157 12.43 8.30 -3.59
CA PHE A 157 13.18 7.08 -3.29
C PHE A 157 12.32 5.86 -3.66
N PRO A 158 12.88 4.74 -4.15
CA PRO A 158 12.12 3.56 -4.56
C PRO A 158 11.56 2.79 -3.35
N LEU A 159 10.55 3.32 -2.68
CA LEU A 159 9.95 2.76 -1.48
C LEU A 159 9.37 1.36 -1.70
N LEU A 160 8.79 1.11 -2.88
CA LEU A 160 8.23 -0.19 -3.22
C LEU A 160 9.28 -1.30 -3.10
N LEU A 161 10.50 -1.05 -3.56
CA LEU A 161 11.61 -1.99 -3.48
C LEU A 161 12.21 -2.07 -2.08
N ALA A 162 12.27 -0.96 -1.36
CA ALA A 162 12.81 -0.92 -0.02
C ALA A 162 11.95 -1.70 0.98
N GLN A 163 10.65 -1.50 0.93
CA GLN A 163 9.72 -2.09 1.88
C GLN A 163 9.19 -3.45 1.43
N GLY A 164 9.24 -3.73 0.13
CA GLY A 164 8.50 -4.84 -0.45
C GLY A 164 6.99 -4.64 -0.29
N ALA A 165 6.22 -5.57 -0.80
CA ALA A 165 4.77 -5.58 -0.61
C ALA A 165 4.21 -6.98 -0.80
N ASP A 166 3.21 -7.31 0.00
CA ASP A 166 2.34 -8.46 -0.18
C ASP A 166 0.94 -7.95 -0.49
N GLY A 167 0.38 -8.35 -1.63
CA GLY A 167 -0.98 -8.04 -2.02
C GLY A 167 -1.75 -9.31 -2.32
N ILE A 168 -2.76 -9.62 -1.52
CA ILE A 168 -3.64 -10.77 -1.73
C ILE A 168 -5.05 -10.25 -1.99
N ALA A 169 -5.60 -10.63 -3.14
CA ALA A 169 -6.98 -10.37 -3.51
C ALA A 169 -7.60 -11.64 -4.09
N VAL A 170 -8.90 -11.62 -4.32
CA VAL A 170 -9.59 -12.76 -4.95
C VAL A 170 -9.07 -12.93 -6.38
N GLY A 171 -8.45 -14.08 -6.67
CA GLY A 171 -7.93 -14.41 -8.00
C GLY A 171 -6.58 -13.77 -8.37
N LEU A 172 -5.97 -12.97 -7.48
CA LEU A 172 -4.68 -12.36 -7.72
C LEU A 172 -3.86 -12.27 -6.43
N ALA A 173 -2.61 -12.70 -6.49
CA ALA A 173 -1.64 -12.45 -5.45
C ALA A 173 -0.39 -11.82 -6.08
N SER A 174 0.11 -10.74 -5.49
CA SER A 174 1.37 -10.12 -5.87
C SER A 174 2.30 -10.08 -4.66
N LYS A 175 3.57 -10.36 -4.90
CA LYS A 175 4.61 -10.28 -3.88
C LYS A 175 5.81 -9.56 -4.45
N ILE A 176 6.23 -8.49 -3.76
CA ILE A 176 7.45 -7.76 -4.06
C ILE A 176 8.37 -7.93 -2.86
N LEU A 177 9.56 -8.45 -3.10
CA LEU A 177 10.52 -8.71 -2.06
C LEU A 177 11.22 -7.41 -1.64
N PRO A 178 11.54 -7.22 -0.35
CA PRO A 178 12.29 -6.06 0.12
C PRO A 178 13.75 -6.12 -0.33
N HIS A 179 14.40 -4.96 -0.34
CA HIS A 179 15.82 -4.80 -0.73
C HIS A 179 16.56 -3.96 0.31
N ASN A 180 17.86 -4.12 0.37
CA ASN A 180 18.72 -3.34 1.24
C ASN A 180 18.69 -1.85 0.86
N PHE A 181 18.56 -0.98 1.85
CA PHE A 181 18.43 0.46 1.65
C PHE A 181 19.68 1.08 0.97
N ILE A 182 20.88 0.68 1.39
CA ILE A 182 22.14 1.19 0.83
C ILE A 182 22.33 0.72 -0.62
N GLU A 183 22.03 -0.55 -0.89
CA GLU A 183 22.11 -1.11 -2.24
C GLU A 183 21.12 -0.42 -3.18
N LEU A 184 19.92 -0.08 -2.70
CA LEU A 184 18.93 0.67 -3.48
C LEU A 184 19.41 2.09 -3.83
N ILE A 185 20.05 2.78 -2.91
CA ILE A 185 20.64 4.10 -3.19
C ILE A 185 21.72 3.97 -4.24
N ASN A 186 22.63 3.01 -4.11
CA ASN A 186 23.70 2.79 -5.06
C ASN A 186 23.16 2.41 -6.45
N ALA A 187 22.14 1.57 -6.52
CA ALA A 187 21.48 1.21 -7.76
C ALA A 187 20.75 2.41 -8.40
N ALA A 188 20.09 3.25 -7.61
CA ALA A 188 19.45 4.46 -8.10
C ALA A 188 20.48 5.45 -8.68
N ILE A 189 21.62 5.62 -8.03
CA ILE A 189 22.73 6.45 -8.53
C ILE A 189 23.28 5.86 -9.83
N ALA A 190 23.53 4.55 -9.89
CA ALA A 190 24.01 3.88 -11.09
C ALA A 190 23.03 4.05 -12.26
N HIS A 191 21.74 3.87 -12.02
CA HIS A 191 20.69 4.06 -13.03
C HIS A 191 20.68 5.49 -13.58
N LEU A 192 20.74 6.49 -12.70
CA LEU A 192 20.77 7.90 -13.11
C LEU A 192 22.05 8.27 -13.90
N GLN A 193 23.12 7.53 -13.71
CA GLN A 193 24.37 7.68 -14.44
C GLN A 193 24.46 6.82 -15.72
N GLY A 194 23.39 6.06 -16.04
CA GLY A 194 23.37 5.15 -17.18
C GLY A 194 24.28 3.94 -17.05
N ARG A 195 24.62 3.55 -15.82
CA ARG A 195 25.46 2.37 -15.53
C ARG A 195 24.56 1.16 -15.18
N ASP A 196 25.01 -0.01 -15.55
CA ASP A 196 24.38 -1.26 -15.16
C ASP A 196 24.51 -1.50 -13.65
N PHE A 197 23.49 -2.13 -13.08
CA PHE A 197 23.50 -2.56 -11.69
C PHE A 197 22.72 -3.86 -11.54
N VAL A 198 22.96 -4.55 -10.42
CA VAL A 198 22.23 -5.75 -10.02
C VAL A 198 21.71 -5.52 -8.60
N LEU A 199 20.45 -5.87 -8.38
CA LEU A 199 19.82 -5.85 -7.07
C LEU A 199 19.34 -7.25 -6.70
N TYR A 200 19.67 -7.67 -5.48
CA TYR A 200 19.13 -8.90 -4.91
C TYR A 200 18.20 -8.57 -3.72
N PRO A 201 17.13 -9.34 -3.52
CA PRO A 201 16.30 -9.19 -2.34
C PRO A 201 17.12 -9.37 -1.05
N ASP A 202 16.76 -8.56 -0.06
CA ASP A 202 17.33 -8.65 1.30
C ASP A 202 16.21 -8.54 2.32
N PHE A 203 16.18 -9.46 3.27
CA PHE A 203 15.09 -9.55 4.23
C PHE A 203 15.53 -8.99 5.58
N PRO A 204 14.73 -8.11 6.23
CA PRO A 204 15.04 -7.54 7.53
C PRO A 204 15.14 -8.59 8.64
N THR A 205 14.56 -9.77 8.43
CA THR A 205 14.66 -10.91 9.35
C THR A 205 15.98 -11.70 9.22
N GLY A 206 16.82 -11.35 8.25
CA GLY A 206 18.01 -12.10 7.91
C GLY A 206 17.70 -13.37 7.11
N GLY A 207 18.74 -14.10 6.77
CA GLY A 207 18.64 -15.34 6.01
C GLY A 207 19.57 -15.35 4.82
N MET A 208 19.71 -16.54 4.22
CA MET A 208 20.42 -16.72 2.94
C MET A 208 19.42 -17.00 1.84
N ILE A 209 19.61 -16.37 0.70
CA ILE A 209 18.80 -16.60 -0.48
C ILE A 209 19.66 -17.16 -1.60
N ASP A 210 19.17 -18.20 -2.28
CA ASP A 210 19.77 -18.69 -3.51
C ASP A 210 19.27 -17.86 -4.69
N VAL A 211 20.14 -17.05 -5.24
CA VAL A 211 19.84 -16.15 -6.37
C VAL A 211 20.23 -16.75 -7.73
N SER A 212 20.69 -18.01 -7.79
CA SER A 212 21.15 -18.65 -9.03
C SER A 212 20.08 -18.71 -10.13
N ARG A 213 18.79 -18.68 -9.75
CA ARG A 213 17.63 -18.67 -10.66
C ARG A 213 16.81 -17.38 -10.58
N TYR A 214 17.35 -16.36 -9.92
CA TYR A 214 16.66 -15.09 -9.77
C TYR A 214 16.72 -14.30 -11.09
N ASN A 215 15.55 -13.99 -11.62
CA ASN A 215 15.39 -13.25 -12.88
C ASN A 215 14.82 -11.88 -12.57
N ASP A 216 15.47 -11.01 -11.90
CA ASP A 216 15.08 -9.59 -11.67
C ASP A 216 13.58 -9.25 -11.84
N CYS A 217 12.72 -10.26 -11.69
CA CYS A 217 11.28 -10.14 -11.81
C CYS A 217 10.73 -9.66 -10.47
N LEU A 218 10.45 -8.38 -10.40
CA LEU A 218 9.94 -7.72 -9.19
C LEU A 218 8.49 -8.07 -8.84
N LEU A 219 7.78 -8.71 -9.78
CA LEU A 219 6.37 -9.05 -9.60
C LEU A 219 6.16 -10.54 -9.83
N TYR A 220 5.81 -11.25 -8.76
CA TYR A 220 5.35 -12.64 -8.85
C TYR A 220 3.82 -12.67 -8.86
N THR A 221 3.26 -13.16 -9.94
CA THR A 221 1.87 -13.62 -9.97
C THR A 221 1.87 -15.14 -9.88
N SER A 222 1.38 -15.71 -8.80
CA SER A 222 1.11 -17.15 -8.74
C SER A 222 -0.34 -17.42 -9.07
N PRO A 223 -0.65 -18.45 -9.85
CA PRO A 223 -2.03 -18.91 -10.00
C PRO A 223 -2.58 -19.32 -8.63
N SER A 224 -3.84 -18.95 -8.39
CA SER A 224 -4.53 -19.35 -7.17
C SER A 224 -4.53 -20.88 -7.07
N PRO A 225 -4.35 -21.48 -5.88
CA PRO A 225 -4.48 -22.93 -5.69
C PRO A 225 -5.86 -23.52 -6.10
N ARG A 226 -6.81 -22.66 -6.44
CA ARG A 226 -8.14 -23.04 -6.95
C ARG A 226 -8.19 -23.23 -8.46
N ASP A 227 -7.12 -22.87 -9.17
CA ASP A 227 -7.03 -22.98 -10.64
C ASP A 227 -6.15 -24.18 -11.07
N ALA A 228 -5.80 -25.06 -10.13
CA ALA A 228 -5.08 -26.31 -10.35
C ALA A 228 -5.98 -27.54 -10.18
#